data_aae14782fbb45c1d0d950e850366d2e1
#
_entry.id   aae14782fbb45c1d0d950e850366d2e1
#
_cell.length_a   1.000
_cell.length_b   1.000
_cell.length_c   1.000
_cell.angle_alpha   90.00
_cell.angle_beta   90.00
_cell.angle_gamma   90.00
#
_symmetry.space_group_name_H-M   'P 1'
#
loop_
_entity.id
_entity.type
_entity.pdbx_description
1 polymer ?
#
loop_
_entity_poly.entity_id
_entity_poly.type
_entity_poly.pdbx_seq_one_letter_code
_entity_poly.pdbx_strand_id
1 'polypeptide(L)'
;MKTIFSKLVLLAGISASIYSYAWGLTGHRIIAEIAENHLSKKAKRELKKIMGEEKLAYWANWPDFIKSDTTGVWKEASTWHYVNIDPQKDFSEFNQKLKAQAGPTLYTQVKTLSEQIKDKKTSEKDRKIAVIFLIHLMGDMAQPMHTGRAEDLGGNRINLTFFGDKTNLHSLWDGRLVDSQKYSYTEYANLLDIKSKEEVAQIQAGNIENWLYDSHQIANKIYAQTPADSKLSYDYEYKFKDTMERQLLYGGLRLAKLLNEVLTS
;
A
#
# COMPACT_ATOMS: atom_id res chain seq x y z
N MET A 1 63.58 -13.88 -17.26
CA MET A 1 62.15 -13.93 -17.67
C MET A 1 61.28 -13.89 -16.40
N LYS A 2 60.68 -12.73 -16.12
CA LYS A 2 59.80 -12.56 -14.95
C LYS A 2 58.36 -12.54 -15.48
N THR A 3 57.61 -13.57 -15.15
CA THR A 3 56.15 -13.69 -15.48
C THR A 3 55.35 -12.86 -14.50
N ILE A 4 54.67 -11.84 -15.03
CA ILE A 4 53.73 -11.01 -14.26
C ILE A 4 52.35 -11.72 -14.29
N PHE A 5 51.95 -12.26 -13.14
CA PHE A 5 50.54 -12.74 -12.97
C PHE A 5 49.65 -11.54 -12.69
N SER A 6 48.87 -11.16 -13.70
CA SER A 6 47.79 -10.19 -13.56
C SER A 6 46.59 -10.84 -12.82
N LYS A 7 46.34 -10.43 -11.60
CA LYS A 7 45.13 -10.84 -10.85
C LYS A 7 43.93 -10.02 -11.34
N LEU A 8 43.11 -10.65 -12.13
CA LEU A 8 41.80 -10.11 -12.51
C LEU A 8 40.87 -10.22 -11.28
N VAL A 9 40.62 -9.11 -10.61
CA VAL A 9 39.60 -9.03 -9.55
C VAL A 9 38.24 -8.85 -10.23
N LEU A 10 37.48 -9.94 -10.29
CA LEU A 10 36.08 -9.93 -10.72
C LEU A 10 35.24 -9.27 -9.62
N LEU A 11 34.91 -7.99 -9.74
CA LEU A 11 33.88 -7.37 -8.92
C LEU A 11 32.51 -7.94 -9.35
N ALA A 12 32.05 -8.96 -8.63
CA ALA A 12 30.66 -9.38 -8.71
C ALA A 12 29.81 -8.26 -8.08
N GLY A 13 29.22 -7.42 -8.92
CA GLY A 13 28.21 -6.47 -8.51
C GLY A 13 27.00 -7.24 -7.96
N ILE A 14 26.88 -7.28 -6.65
CA ILE A 14 25.63 -7.73 -6.00
C ILE A 14 24.61 -6.64 -6.30
N SER A 15 23.80 -6.83 -7.36
CA SER A 15 22.57 -6.09 -7.52
C SER A 15 21.62 -6.52 -6.41
N ALA A 16 21.63 -5.81 -5.29
CA ALA A 16 20.58 -5.92 -4.29
C ALA A 16 19.28 -5.52 -4.99
N SER A 17 18.45 -6.50 -5.31
CA SER A 17 17.07 -6.26 -5.73
C SER A 17 16.40 -5.53 -4.57
N ILE A 18 16.20 -4.23 -4.72
CA ILE A 18 15.44 -3.43 -3.77
C ILE A 18 13.99 -3.85 -4.00
N TYR A 19 13.52 -4.83 -3.24
CA TYR A 19 12.10 -5.12 -3.16
C TYR A 19 11.44 -3.93 -2.48
N SER A 20 10.73 -3.14 -3.26
CA SER A 20 9.82 -2.12 -2.73
C SER A 20 8.62 -2.87 -2.18
N TYR A 21 8.45 -2.85 -0.87
CA TYR A 21 7.22 -3.28 -0.22
C TYR A 21 6.32 -2.05 -0.19
N ALA A 22 5.06 -2.18 -0.56
CA ALA A 22 3.97 -1.23 -0.30
C ALA A 22 4.07 -0.68 1.15
N TRP A 23 3.10 -0.01 1.73
CA TRP A 23 3.27 0.29 3.17
C TRP A 23 4.03 -0.84 3.83
N GLY A 24 5.24 -0.62 4.30
CA GLY A 24 6.08 -1.67 4.88
C GLY A 24 5.33 -2.52 5.90
N LEU A 25 5.94 -3.58 6.39
CA LEU A 25 5.28 -4.58 7.25
C LEU A 25 4.43 -3.96 8.38
N THR A 26 4.88 -2.83 8.93
CA THR A 26 4.20 -2.13 10.03
C THR A 26 2.93 -1.42 9.53
N GLY A 27 3.01 -0.68 8.42
CA GLY A 27 1.89 0.11 7.92
C GLY A 27 0.69 -0.72 7.48
N HIS A 28 0.90 -1.81 6.74
CA HIS A 28 -0.19 -2.74 6.40
C HIS A 28 -0.87 -3.35 7.62
N ARG A 29 -0.10 -3.70 8.66
CA ARG A 29 -0.67 -4.22 9.91
C ARG A 29 -1.48 -3.18 10.66
N ILE A 30 -1.05 -1.91 10.68
CA ILE A 30 -1.81 -0.79 11.27
C ILE A 30 -3.17 -0.67 10.58
N ILE A 31 -3.16 -0.62 9.24
CA ILE A 31 -4.37 -0.50 8.40
C ILE A 31 -5.32 -1.67 8.65
N ALA A 32 -4.79 -2.89 8.68
CA ALA A 32 -5.57 -4.09 8.94
C ALA A 32 -6.18 -4.12 10.36
N GLU A 33 -5.43 -3.70 11.39
CA GLU A 33 -5.90 -3.62 12.78
C GLU A 33 -7.02 -2.60 12.93
N ILE A 34 -6.85 -1.39 12.38
CA ILE A 34 -7.90 -0.36 12.36
C ILE A 34 -9.15 -0.90 11.63
N ALA A 35 -8.98 -1.55 10.48
CA ALA A 35 -10.11 -2.09 9.74
C ALA A 35 -10.87 -3.15 10.54
N GLU A 36 -10.18 -4.06 11.21
CA GLU A 36 -10.79 -5.12 12.02
C GLU A 36 -11.63 -4.55 13.18
N ASN A 37 -11.17 -3.43 13.78
CA ASN A 37 -11.90 -2.73 14.84
C ASN A 37 -13.26 -2.19 14.36
N HIS A 38 -13.35 -1.75 13.10
CA HIS A 38 -14.54 -1.14 12.49
C HIS A 38 -15.43 -2.12 11.70
N LEU A 39 -15.16 -3.41 11.76
CA LEU A 39 -16.05 -4.41 11.16
C LEU A 39 -17.37 -4.55 11.94
N SER A 40 -18.47 -4.61 11.22
CA SER A 40 -19.78 -4.92 11.78
C SER A 40 -19.84 -6.35 12.32
N LYS A 41 -20.76 -6.61 13.26
CA LYS A 41 -20.96 -7.97 13.78
C LYS A 41 -21.26 -8.99 12.67
N LYS A 42 -21.99 -8.59 11.61
CA LYS A 42 -22.30 -9.46 10.46
C LYS A 42 -21.02 -9.74 9.67
N ALA A 43 -20.25 -8.70 9.33
CA ALA A 43 -18.99 -8.86 8.58
C ALA A 43 -17.98 -9.72 9.35
N LYS A 44 -17.82 -9.51 10.67
CA LYS A 44 -16.96 -10.35 11.52
C LYS A 44 -17.34 -11.84 11.47
N ARG A 45 -18.63 -12.17 11.50
CA ARG A 45 -19.10 -13.57 11.39
C ARG A 45 -18.79 -14.18 10.02
N GLU A 46 -19.02 -13.42 8.92
CA GLU A 46 -18.72 -13.91 7.58
C GLU A 46 -17.21 -14.03 7.34
N LEU A 47 -16.44 -13.06 7.81
CA LEU A 47 -14.98 -13.09 7.74
C LEU A 47 -14.43 -14.33 8.49
N LYS A 48 -14.93 -14.63 9.67
CA LYS A 48 -14.54 -15.83 10.44
C LYS A 48 -14.79 -17.14 9.69
N LYS A 49 -15.85 -17.23 8.89
CA LYS A 49 -16.08 -18.41 8.03
C LYS A 49 -15.01 -18.56 6.96
N ILE A 50 -14.52 -17.44 6.41
CA ILE A 50 -13.52 -17.42 5.33
C ILE A 50 -12.10 -17.57 5.87
N MET A 51 -11.75 -16.84 6.92
CA MET A 51 -10.39 -16.69 7.45
C MET A 51 -10.10 -17.55 8.69
N GLY A 52 -11.12 -18.10 9.35
CA GLY A 52 -10.97 -18.71 10.67
C GLY A 52 -10.80 -17.68 11.78
N GLU A 53 -9.96 -17.99 12.79
CA GLU A 53 -9.68 -17.11 13.94
C GLU A 53 -8.49 -16.17 13.69
N GLU A 54 -7.94 -16.18 12.50
CA GLU A 54 -6.73 -15.41 12.17
C GLU A 54 -7.05 -13.92 12.00
N LYS A 55 -6.23 -13.06 12.60
CA LYS A 55 -6.36 -11.61 12.47
C LYS A 55 -6.03 -11.12 11.06
N LEU A 56 -6.68 -10.05 10.61
CA LEU A 56 -6.39 -9.40 9.33
C LEU A 56 -4.92 -8.96 9.26
N ALA A 57 -4.36 -8.45 10.35
CA ALA A 57 -2.95 -8.02 10.44
C ALA A 57 -1.95 -9.15 10.18
N TYR A 58 -2.30 -10.42 10.43
CA TYR A 58 -1.44 -11.56 10.11
C TYR A 58 -1.24 -11.72 8.60
N TRP A 59 -2.31 -11.52 7.83
CA TRP A 59 -2.31 -11.70 6.38
C TRP A 59 -1.96 -10.44 5.59
N ALA A 60 -1.93 -9.29 6.24
CA ALA A 60 -1.78 -7.99 5.57
C ALA A 60 -0.53 -7.86 4.68
N ASN A 61 0.53 -8.62 4.97
CA ASN A 61 1.79 -8.59 4.20
C ASN A 61 1.99 -9.79 3.27
N TRP A 62 1.06 -10.74 3.27
CA TRP A 62 1.22 -11.96 2.47
C TRP A 62 1.31 -11.69 0.95
N PRO A 63 0.56 -10.72 0.34
CA PRO A 63 0.68 -10.41 -1.08
C PRO A 63 2.05 -9.90 -1.51
N ASP A 64 2.78 -9.23 -0.63
CA ASP A 64 4.17 -8.86 -0.89
C ASP A 64 5.13 -10.04 -0.72
N PHE A 65 4.89 -10.86 0.29
CA PHE A 65 5.72 -12.03 0.57
C PHE A 65 5.71 -13.02 -0.60
N ILE A 66 4.56 -13.25 -1.25
CA ILE A 66 4.43 -14.18 -2.37
C ILE A 66 5.10 -13.68 -3.65
N LYS A 67 5.52 -12.43 -3.76
CA LYS A 67 6.34 -11.95 -4.89
C LYS A 67 7.66 -12.73 -5.00
N SER A 68 8.10 -13.35 -3.91
CA SER A 68 9.28 -14.22 -3.86
C SER A 68 8.97 -15.68 -4.21
N ASP A 69 7.72 -16.02 -4.56
CA ASP A 69 7.34 -17.37 -4.99
C ASP A 69 8.02 -17.73 -6.32
N THR A 70 8.78 -18.81 -6.31
CA THR A 70 9.55 -19.29 -7.48
C THR A 70 8.70 -20.10 -8.46
N THR A 71 7.48 -20.48 -8.09
CA THR A 71 6.57 -21.25 -8.96
C THR A 71 6.00 -20.44 -10.12
N GLY A 72 6.01 -19.12 -9.98
CA GLY A 72 5.46 -18.18 -10.95
C GLY A 72 3.93 -18.04 -10.93
N VAL A 73 3.23 -18.73 -10.03
CA VAL A 73 1.76 -18.69 -9.89
C VAL A 73 1.28 -17.25 -9.63
N TRP A 74 2.05 -16.46 -8.89
CA TRP A 74 1.69 -15.09 -8.51
C TRP A 74 2.41 -14.00 -9.31
N LYS A 75 3.06 -14.35 -10.42
CA LYS A 75 3.84 -13.40 -11.21
C LYS A 75 3.02 -12.18 -11.66
N GLU A 76 1.77 -12.38 -12.06
CA GLU A 76 0.88 -11.31 -12.50
C GLU A 76 0.46 -10.38 -11.36
N ALA A 77 0.46 -10.85 -10.12
CA ALA A 77 0.07 -10.03 -8.98
C ALA A 77 1.03 -8.86 -8.69
N SER A 78 2.23 -8.88 -9.26
CA SER A 78 3.21 -7.78 -9.11
C SER A 78 2.69 -6.42 -9.59
N THR A 79 1.79 -6.39 -10.58
CA THR A 79 1.20 -5.16 -11.11
C THR A 79 -0.04 -4.70 -10.33
N TRP A 80 -0.57 -5.53 -9.44
CA TRP A 80 -1.81 -5.23 -8.70
C TRP A 80 -1.64 -4.16 -7.63
N HIS A 81 -0.40 -3.92 -7.19
CA HIS A 81 -0.08 -3.08 -6.03
C HIS A 81 -0.15 -1.58 -6.29
N TYR A 82 -0.20 -1.14 -7.54
CA TYR A 82 -0.14 0.28 -7.88
C TYR A 82 -0.98 0.62 -9.12
N VAL A 83 -1.25 1.91 -9.26
CA VAL A 83 -1.77 2.51 -10.47
C VAL A 83 -1.11 3.88 -10.66
N ASN A 84 -0.09 3.94 -11.50
CA ASN A 84 0.63 5.18 -11.74
C ASN A 84 -0.11 6.04 -12.76
N ILE A 85 -0.38 7.28 -12.37
CA ILE A 85 -1.07 8.28 -13.19
C ILE A 85 -0.31 9.60 -13.04
N ASP A 86 0.09 10.19 -14.15
CA ASP A 86 0.73 11.50 -14.13
C ASP A 86 -0.24 12.57 -13.61
N PRO A 87 0.25 13.70 -13.09
CA PRO A 87 -0.59 14.75 -12.54
C PRO A 87 -1.72 15.15 -13.49
N GLN A 88 -2.93 15.19 -12.98
CA GLN A 88 -4.13 15.59 -13.72
C GLN A 88 -4.69 16.88 -13.15
N LYS A 89 -5.37 17.65 -13.99
CA LYS A 89 -5.96 18.94 -13.65
C LYS A 89 -7.02 18.84 -12.56
N ASP A 90 -7.88 17.83 -12.67
CA ASP A 90 -9.01 17.64 -11.77
C ASP A 90 -9.42 16.17 -11.67
N PHE A 91 -10.44 15.90 -10.85
CA PHE A 91 -10.97 14.55 -10.66
C PHE A 91 -11.53 13.93 -11.94
N SER A 92 -12.11 14.72 -12.84
CA SER A 92 -12.70 14.20 -14.09
C SER A 92 -11.64 13.63 -15.00
N GLU A 93 -10.55 14.37 -15.21
CA GLU A 93 -9.39 13.89 -16.00
C GLU A 93 -8.72 12.69 -15.36
N PHE A 94 -8.51 12.73 -14.03
CA PHE A 94 -7.97 11.59 -13.30
C PHE A 94 -8.80 10.33 -13.47
N ASN A 95 -10.12 10.42 -13.28
CA ASN A 95 -11.04 9.30 -13.39
C ASN A 95 -11.11 8.74 -14.81
N GLN A 96 -11.02 9.60 -15.82
CA GLN A 96 -10.91 9.17 -17.22
C GLN A 96 -9.62 8.37 -17.46
N LYS A 97 -8.48 8.86 -16.99
CA LYS A 97 -7.19 8.16 -17.10
C LYS A 97 -7.17 6.86 -16.30
N LEU A 98 -7.74 6.88 -15.08
CA LEU A 98 -7.85 5.70 -14.24
C LEU A 98 -8.63 4.57 -14.92
N LYS A 99 -9.78 4.89 -15.51
CA LYS A 99 -10.62 3.92 -16.22
C LYS A 99 -10.05 3.45 -17.55
N ALA A 100 -9.16 4.23 -18.16
CA ALA A 100 -8.48 3.88 -19.40
C ALA A 100 -7.23 3.00 -19.18
N GLN A 101 -6.84 2.74 -17.92
CA GLN A 101 -5.70 1.84 -17.63
C GLN A 101 -5.98 0.43 -18.15
N ALA A 102 -5.03 -0.10 -18.92
CA ALA A 102 -5.11 -1.46 -19.45
C ALA A 102 -4.50 -2.47 -18.47
N GLY A 103 -5.09 -3.66 -18.39
CA GLY A 103 -4.57 -4.77 -17.60
C GLY A 103 -4.88 -4.69 -16.11
N PRO A 104 -4.31 -5.62 -15.33
CA PRO A 104 -4.52 -5.70 -13.91
C PRO A 104 -3.70 -4.62 -13.17
N THR A 105 -4.40 -3.71 -12.51
CA THR A 105 -3.84 -2.62 -11.70
C THR A 105 -4.50 -2.62 -10.32
N LEU A 106 -3.98 -1.85 -9.39
CA LEU A 106 -4.60 -1.63 -8.08
C LEU A 106 -6.10 -1.34 -8.18
N TYR A 107 -6.48 -0.44 -9.07
CA TYR A 107 -7.88 -0.07 -9.29
C TYR A 107 -8.75 -1.24 -9.76
N THR A 108 -8.32 -1.92 -10.82
CA THR A 108 -9.09 -3.03 -11.40
C THR A 108 -9.16 -4.22 -10.47
N GLN A 109 -8.09 -4.51 -9.73
CA GLN A 109 -8.03 -5.66 -8.84
C GLN A 109 -8.85 -5.48 -7.58
N VAL A 110 -8.87 -4.31 -6.96
CA VAL A 110 -9.75 -4.06 -5.82
C VAL A 110 -11.23 -4.30 -6.20
N LYS A 111 -11.64 -3.90 -7.40
CA LYS A 111 -13.00 -4.17 -7.90
C LYS A 111 -13.25 -5.65 -8.17
N THR A 112 -12.35 -6.32 -8.90
CA THR A 112 -12.45 -7.74 -9.22
C THR A 112 -12.53 -8.61 -7.96
N LEU A 113 -11.63 -8.38 -7.00
CA LEU A 113 -11.59 -9.11 -5.75
C LEU A 113 -12.84 -8.86 -4.90
N SER A 114 -13.36 -7.64 -4.91
CA SER A 114 -14.62 -7.31 -4.23
C SER A 114 -15.80 -8.12 -4.78
N GLU A 115 -15.91 -8.27 -6.11
CA GLU A 115 -16.94 -9.09 -6.71
C GLU A 115 -16.74 -10.59 -6.43
N GLN A 116 -15.49 -11.08 -6.44
CA GLN A 116 -15.19 -12.48 -6.07
C GLN A 116 -15.59 -12.81 -4.63
N ILE A 117 -15.42 -11.87 -3.70
CA ILE A 117 -15.83 -12.07 -2.30
C ILE A 117 -17.36 -12.15 -2.17
N LYS A 118 -18.10 -11.34 -2.94
CA LYS A 118 -19.56 -11.33 -2.96
C LYS A 118 -20.16 -12.58 -3.60
N ASP A 119 -19.51 -13.10 -4.64
CA ASP A 119 -20.02 -14.24 -5.40
C ASP A 119 -19.94 -15.54 -4.57
N LYS A 120 -21.11 -16.05 -4.18
CA LYS A 120 -21.24 -17.31 -3.41
C LYS A 120 -20.81 -18.55 -4.18
N LYS A 121 -20.59 -18.46 -5.50
CA LYS A 121 -20.05 -19.55 -6.34
C LYS A 121 -18.53 -19.60 -6.32
N THR A 122 -17.86 -18.54 -5.90
CA THR A 122 -16.40 -18.52 -5.71
C THR A 122 -16.01 -19.55 -4.64
N SER A 123 -15.00 -20.36 -4.92
CA SER A 123 -14.53 -21.36 -3.95
C SER A 123 -14.08 -20.71 -2.64
N GLU A 124 -14.18 -21.44 -1.52
CA GLU A 124 -13.72 -20.93 -0.22
C GLU A 124 -12.24 -20.52 -0.26
N LYS A 125 -11.40 -21.30 -0.95
CA LYS A 125 -9.98 -21.00 -1.14
C LYS A 125 -9.79 -19.68 -1.88
N ASP A 126 -10.49 -19.48 -3.00
CA ASP A 126 -10.34 -18.27 -3.81
C ASP A 126 -10.93 -17.05 -3.09
N ARG A 127 -12.04 -17.22 -2.34
CA ARG A 127 -12.58 -16.16 -1.49
C ARG A 127 -11.60 -15.76 -0.39
N LYS A 128 -10.92 -16.72 0.25
CA LYS A 128 -9.86 -16.42 1.24
C LYS A 128 -8.73 -15.62 0.60
N ILE A 129 -8.25 -16.04 -0.56
CA ILE A 129 -7.20 -15.32 -1.31
C ILE A 129 -7.67 -13.91 -1.68
N ALA A 130 -8.90 -13.78 -2.16
CA ALA A 130 -9.47 -12.47 -2.52
C ALA A 130 -9.53 -11.53 -1.31
N VAL A 131 -9.93 -12.02 -0.14
CA VAL A 131 -9.91 -11.22 1.11
C VAL A 131 -8.50 -10.80 1.49
N ILE A 132 -7.52 -11.71 1.42
CA ILE A 132 -6.12 -11.43 1.76
C ILE A 132 -5.56 -10.34 0.85
N PHE A 133 -5.75 -10.46 -0.47
CA PHE A 133 -5.33 -9.42 -1.40
C PHE A 133 -6.07 -8.10 -1.15
N LEU A 134 -7.38 -8.12 -0.90
CA LEU A 134 -8.15 -6.91 -0.66
C LEU A 134 -7.64 -6.13 0.57
N ILE A 135 -7.29 -6.83 1.65
CA ILE A 135 -6.69 -6.22 2.85
C ILE A 135 -5.42 -5.45 2.46
N HIS A 136 -4.54 -6.07 1.70
CA HIS A 136 -3.27 -5.49 1.29
C HIS A 136 -3.46 -4.32 0.32
N LEU A 137 -4.20 -4.54 -0.76
CA LEU A 137 -4.38 -3.55 -1.83
C LEU A 137 -5.12 -2.29 -1.35
N MET A 138 -5.97 -2.39 -0.35
CA MET A 138 -6.56 -1.20 0.27
C MET A 138 -5.54 -0.41 1.11
N GLY A 139 -4.52 -1.08 1.64
CA GLY A 139 -3.35 -0.43 2.21
C GLY A 139 -2.54 0.29 1.12
N ASP A 140 -2.24 -0.39 0.02
CA ASP A 140 -1.54 0.20 -1.13
C ASP A 140 -2.26 1.43 -1.68
N MET A 141 -3.59 1.38 -1.75
CA MET A 141 -4.41 2.51 -2.19
C MET A 141 -4.22 3.75 -1.32
N ALA A 142 -3.98 3.58 -0.03
CA ALA A 142 -3.74 4.68 0.89
C ALA A 142 -2.29 5.18 0.87
N GLN A 143 -1.34 4.43 0.27
CA GLN A 143 0.06 4.84 0.12
C GLN A 143 0.22 5.74 -1.12
N PRO A 144 0.58 7.03 -0.93
CA PRO A 144 0.54 7.99 -2.04
C PRO A 144 1.43 7.62 -3.24
N MET A 145 2.59 7.01 -3.02
CA MET A 145 3.50 6.65 -4.11
C MET A 145 2.98 5.50 -4.98
N HIS A 146 1.97 4.74 -4.53
CA HIS A 146 1.28 3.73 -5.33
C HIS A 146 0.29 4.31 -6.36
N THR A 147 0.05 5.62 -6.27
CA THR A 147 -0.67 6.43 -7.27
C THR A 147 0.21 7.55 -7.82
N GLY A 148 1.52 7.31 -7.86
CA GLY A 148 2.55 8.23 -8.30
C GLY A 148 2.68 8.33 -9.81
N ARG A 149 3.85 8.77 -10.30
CA ARG A 149 4.12 8.98 -11.72
C ARG A 149 4.64 7.70 -12.37
N ALA A 150 4.28 7.48 -13.63
CA ALA A 150 4.76 6.33 -14.39
C ALA A 150 6.26 6.43 -14.73
N GLU A 151 6.75 7.64 -15.07
CA GLU A 151 8.12 7.90 -15.51
C GLU A 151 9.19 7.53 -14.48
N ASP A 152 8.86 7.66 -13.19
CA ASP A 152 9.77 7.37 -12.07
C ASP A 152 9.38 6.13 -11.25
N LEU A 153 8.43 5.35 -11.75
CA LEU A 153 7.92 4.15 -11.10
C LEU A 153 7.36 4.44 -9.70
N GLY A 154 6.54 5.50 -9.57
CA GLY A 154 5.96 5.89 -8.30
C GLY A 154 7.01 6.38 -7.29
N GLY A 155 8.04 7.10 -7.72
CA GLY A 155 9.11 7.63 -6.87
C GLY A 155 10.27 6.67 -6.61
N ASN A 156 10.26 5.46 -7.18
CA ASN A 156 11.38 4.52 -7.03
C ASN A 156 12.68 5.03 -7.67
N ARG A 157 12.61 5.91 -8.66
CA ARG A 157 13.77 6.52 -9.31
C ARG A 157 14.21 7.84 -8.70
N ILE A 158 13.53 8.34 -7.69
CA ILE A 158 13.87 9.57 -6.96
C ILE A 158 14.74 9.19 -5.77
N ASN A 159 16.07 9.19 -5.98
CA ASN A 159 17.04 8.89 -4.93
C ASN A 159 17.12 10.04 -3.91
N LEU A 160 17.31 9.69 -2.65
CA LEU A 160 17.46 10.63 -1.53
C LEU A 160 18.17 9.94 -0.34
N THR A 161 18.42 10.69 0.72
CA THR A 161 18.86 10.11 2.00
C THR A 161 17.87 10.47 3.11
N PHE A 162 17.67 9.53 4.04
CA PHE A 162 16.84 9.74 5.23
C PHE A 162 17.66 9.35 6.47
N PHE A 163 17.90 10.31 7.36
CA PHE A 163 18.87 10.19 8.47
C PHE A 163 20.25 9.69 8.04
N GLY A 164 20.72 10.11 6.87
CA GLY A 164 22.02 9.70 6.30
C GLY A 164 22.01 8.40 5.50
N ASP A 165 20.99 7.56 5.64
CA ASP A 165 20.84 6.32 4.89
C ASP A 165 20.30 6.55 3.50
N LYS A 166 20.91 5.94 2.48
CA LYS A 166 20.45 5.98 1.10
C LYS A 166 19.10 5.26 0.95
N THR A 167 18.19 5.90 0.25
CA THR A 167 16.87 5.35 -0.07
C THR A 167 16.31 6.04 -1.34
N ASN A 168 15.06 5.77 -1.67
CA ASN A 168 14.31 6.51 -2.68
C ASN A 168 12.98 7.00 -2.08
N LEU A 169 12.28 7.87 -2.80
CA LEU A 169 11.05 8.48 -2.32
C LEU A 169 9.95 7.43 -2.04
N HIS A 170 9.83 6.42 -2.91
CA HIS A 170 8.87 5.34 -2.73
C HIS A 170 9.13 4.56 -1.43
N SER A 171 10.35 4.04 -1.27
CA SER A 171 10.75 3.26 -0.08
C SER A 171 10.72 4.07 1.23
N LEU A 172 10.90 5.38 1.14
CA LEU A 172 10.73 6.27 2.30
C LEU A 172 9.28 6.23 2.80
N TRP A 173 8.32 6.38 1.88
CA TRP A 173 6.90 6.38 2.20
C TRP A 173 6.37 4.97 2.50
N ASP A 174 6.91 3.93 1.87
CA ASP A 174 6.51 2.56 2.16
C ASP A 174 6.75 2.17 3.62
N GLY A 175 7.93 2.46 4.16
CA GLY A 175 8.23 1.93 5.48
C GLY A 175 9.03 2.87 6.37
N ARG A 176 10.07 3.52 5.87
CA ARG A 176 11.03 4.22 6.72
C ARG A 176 10.38 5.33 7.56
N LEU A 177 9.40 6.05 6.99
CA LEU A 177 8.70 7.12 7.68
C LEU A 177 7.75 6.59 8.78
N VAL A 178 7.15 5.43 8.57
CA VAL A 178 6.32 4.75 9.59
C VAL A 178 7.19 4.14 10.67
N ASP A 179 8.24 3.41 10.27
CA ASP A 179 9.11 2.70 11.20
C ASP A 179 9.98 3.64 12.07
N SER A 180 10.23 4.88 11.60
CA SER A 180 10.93 5.90 12.39
C SER A 180 10.15 6.31 13.64
N GLN A 181 8.83 6.16 13.64
CA GLN A 181 7.96 6.47 14.79
C GLN A 181 8.13 5.48 15.96
N LYS A 182 8.72 4.30 15.72
CA LYS A 182 9.09 3.29 16.74
C LYS A 182 7.93 2.69 17.54
N TYR A 183 6.69 2.85 17.09
CA TYR A 183 5.54 2.17 17.69
C TYR A 183 5.41 0.73 17.16
N SER A 184 4.90 -0.17 17.99
CA SER A 184 4.33 -1.42 17.48
C SER A 184 3.07 -1.10 16.64
N TYR A 185 2.69 -1.99 15.71
CA TYR A 185 1.53 -1.74 14.87
C TYR A 185 0.23 -1.59 15.68
N THR A 186 0.09 -2.32 16.80
CA THR A 186 -1.09 -2.25 17.67
C THR A 186 -1.14 -0.94 18.46
N GLU A 187 -0.01 -0.49 18.99
CA GLU A 187 0.05 0.82 19.66
C GLU A 187 -0.30 1.93 18.71
N TYR A 188 0.29 1.92 17.51
CA TYR A 188 0.08 2.97 16.53
C TYR A 188 -1.37 2.97 16.01
N ALA A 189 -1.94 1.80 15.71
CA ALA A 189 -3.35 1.69 15.36
C ALA A 189 -4.25 2.31 16.44
N ASN A 190 -4.03 1.99 17.71
CA ASN A 190 -4.81 2.54 18.81
C ASN A 190 -4.66 4.06 18.98
N LEU A 191 -3.46 4.61 18.72
CA LEU A 191 -3.22 6.05 18.78
C LEU A 191 -3.94 6.80 17.65
N LEU A 192 -4.02 6.20 16.46
CA LEU A 192 -4.66 6.81 15.30
C LEU A 192 -6.18 6.68 15.30
N ASP A 193 -6.70 5.57 15.83
CA ASP A 193 -8.12 5.17 15.76
C ASP A 193 -8.99 5.84 16.84
N ILE A 194 -8.77 7.14 17.05
CA ILE A 194 -9.54 7.96 18.00
C ILE A 194 -10.42 8.92 17.21
N LYS A 195 -11.55 8.42 16.70
CA LYS A 195 -12.47 9.22 15.86
C LYS A 195 -13.92 9.01 16.30
N SER A 196 -14.69 10.10 16.20
CA SER A 196 -16.15 10.03 16.37
C SER A 196 -16.80 9.26 15.20
N LYS A 197 -18.01 8.80 15.37
CA LYS A 197 -18.76 8.11 14.30
C LYS A 197 -18.95 9.01 13.08
N GLU A 198 -19.13 10.30 13.30
CA GLU A 198 -19.31 11.31 12.27
C GLU A 198 -18.02 11.49 11.44
N GLU A 199 -16.86 11.57 12.09
CA GLU A 199 -15.56 11.63 11.42
C GLU A 199 -15.31 10.35 10.61
N VAL A 200 -15.57 9.18 11.18
CA VAL A 200 -15.45 7.89 10.48
C VAL A 200 -16.32 7.89 9.22
N ALA A 201 -17.59 8.32 9.31
CA ALA A 201 -18.48 8.37 8.16
C ALA A 201 -17.97 9.34 7.07
N GLN A 202 -17.40 10.49 7.46
CA GLN A 202 -16.80 11.44 6.51
C GLN A 202 -15.57 10.84 5.81
N ILE A 203 -14.68 10.16 6.53
CA ILE A 203 -13.49 9.51 5.97
C ILE A 203 -13.88 8.38 5.00
N GLN A 204 -14.94 7.65 5.31
CA GLN A 204 -15.50 6.58 4.50
C GLN A 204 -16.33 7.07 3.32
N ALA A 205 -16.63 8.35 3.22
CA ALA A 205 -17.42 8.89 2.10
C ALA A 205 -16.75 8.67 0.74
N GLY A 206 -17.56 8.65 -0.30
CA GLY A 206 -17.10 8.40 -1.67
C GLY A 206 -16.90 6.90 -1.99
N ASN A 207 -16.13 6.66 -3.02
CA ASN A 207 -15.87 5.34 -3.60
C ASN A 207 -14.35 5.16 -3.90
N ILE A 208 -14.00 4.03 -4.50
CA ILE A 208 -12.61 3.66 -4.84
C ILE A 208 -11.93 4.76 -5.68
N GLU A 209 -12.63 5.32 -6.66
CA GLU A 209 -12.11 6.36 -7.53
C GLU A 209 -11.78 7.66 -6.76
N ASN A 210 -12.65 8.05 -5.82
CA ASN A 210 -12.42 9.21 -4.96
C ASN A 210 -11.21 8.97 -4.03
N TRP A 211 -11.11 7.79 -3.44
CA TRP A 211 -10.02 7.44 -2.52
C TRP A 211 -8.66 7.38 -3.22
N LEU A 212 -8.61 6.85 -4.45
CA LEU A 212 -7.40 6.88 -5.28
C LEU A 212 -7.02 8.30 -5.67
N TYR A 213 -8.00 9.15 -5.98
CA TYR A 213 -7.74 10.56 -6.29
C TYR A 213 -7.18 11.31 -5.08
N ASP A 214 -7.70 11.07 -3.87
CA ASP A 214 -7.14 11.63 -2.64
C ASP A 214 -5.66 11.27 -2.48
N SER A 215 -5.30 9.99 -2.64
CA SER A 215 -3.90 9.53 -2.56
C SER A 215 -3.04 10.14 -3.66
N HIS A 216 -3.55 10.25 -4.88
CA HIS A 216 -2.87 10.89 -6.01
C HIS A 216 -2.59 12.38 -5.75
N GLN A 217 -3.54 13.12 -5.17
CA GLN A 217 -3.33 14.53 -4.81
C GLN A 217 -2.24 14.68 -3.73
N ILE A 218 -2.19 13.75 -2.79
CA ILE A 218 -1.12 13.73 -1.78
C ILE A 218 0.21 13.38 -2.43
N ALA A 219 0.27 12.41 -3.34
CA ALA A 219 1.47 12.10 -4.11
C ALA A 219 2.03 13.34 -4.82
N ASN A 220 1.19 14.10 -5.52
CA ASN A 220 1.60 15.32 -6.20
C ASN A 220 2.20 16.37 -5.24
N LYS A 221 1.64 16.52 -4.03
CA LYS A 221 2.20 17.41 -3.00
C LYS A 221 3.56 16.92 -2.50
N ILE A 222 3.72 15.60 -2.32
CA ILE A 222 4.99 14.99 -1.89
C ILE A 222 6.06 15.23 -2.95
N TYR A 223 5.77 14.96 -4.22
CA TYR A 223 6.70 15.22 -5.34
C TYR A 223 7.15 16.67 -5.40
N ALA A 224 6.22 17.62 -5.27
CA ALA A 224 6.51 19.04 -5.31
C ALA A 224 7.45 19.50 -4.16
N GLN A 225 7.50 18.74 -3.07
CA GLN A 225 8.21 19.11 -1.83
C GLN A 225 9.41 18.22 -1.51
N THR A 226 9.69 17.23 -2.38
CA THR A 226 10.77 16.27 -2.16
C THR A 226 11.55 16.05 -3.46
N PRO A 227 12.42 17.00 -3.86
CA PRO A 227 13.25 16.85 -5.04
C PRO A 227 14.26 15.71 -4.88
N ALA A 228 14.76 15.19 -6.03
CA ALA A 228 15.82 14.20 -6.03
C ALA A 228 17.05 14.70 -5.26
N ASP A 229 17.84 13.77 -4.72
CA ASP A 229 19.06 14.00 -3.96
C ASP A 229 18.87 14.78 -2.63
N SER A 230 17.61 14.92 -2.18
CA SER A 230 17.29 15.53 -0.88
C SER A 230 17.93 14.77 0.27
N LYS A 231 18.42 15.52 1.27
CA LYS A 231 18.92 14.97 2.54
C LYS A 231 17.89 15.26 3.62
N LEU A 232 17.10 14.23 3.95
CA LEU A 232 15.92 14.33 4.80
C LEU A 232 16.21 13.84 6.21
N SER A 233 15.56 14.45 7.20
CA SER A 233 15.69 14.12 8.61
C SER A 233 14.42 14.48 9.40
N TYR A 234 14.54 14.93 10.64
CA TYR A 234 13.44 15.31 11.51
C TYR A 234 12.50 16.39 10.94
N ASP A 235 13.02 17.30 10.12
CA ASP A 235 12.24 18.34 9.44
C ASP A 235 11.24 17.73 8.45
N TYR A 236 11.62 16.69 7.75
CA TYR A 236 10.73 15.95 6.84
C TYR A 236 9.67 15.16 7.62
N GLU A 237 10.05 14.48 8.70
CA GLU A 237 9.10 13.82 9.60
C GLU A 237 8.09 14.82 10.15
N TYR A 238 8.54 15.92 10.72
CA TYR A 238 7.67 16.98 11.25
C TYR A 238 6.66 17.47 10.20
N LYS A 239 7.12 17.65 8.97
CA LYS A 239 6.29 18.14 7.87
C LYS A 239 5.23 17.14 7.40
N PHE A 240 5.56 15.86 7.36
CA PHE A 240 4.72 14.84 6.71
C PHE A 240 4.08 13.84 7.66
N LYS A 241 4.41 13.85 8.95
CA LYS A 241 3.87 12.93 9.95
C LYS A 241 2.35 12.90 9.92
N ASP A 242 1.69 14.04 10.04
CA ASP A 242 0.22 14.11 10.05
C ASP A 242 -0.40 13.59 8.74
N THR A 243 0.29 13.78 7.62
CA THR A 243 -0.15 13.27 6.32
C THR A 243 -0.04 11.75 6.27
N MET A 244 1.07 11.20 6.72
CA MET A 244 1.31 9.75 6.80
C MET A 244 0.31 9.09 7.74
N GLU A 245 0.14 9.61 8.95
CA GLU A 245 -0.80 9.09 9.96
C GLU A 245 -2.24 9.12 9.45
N ARG A 246 -2.64 10.20 8.78
CA ARG A 246 -3.95 10.31 8.13
C ARG A 246 -4.15 9.24 7.06
N GLN A 247 -3.14 8.95 6.24
CA GLN A 247 -3.25 7.93 5.20
C GLN A 247 -3.36 6.51 5.79
N LEU A 248 -2.65 6.22 6.87
CA LEU A 248 -2.80 4.95 7.60
C LEU A 248 -4.21 4.79 8.16
N LEU A 249 -4.73 5.82 8.83
CA LEU A 249 -6.11 5.82 9.37
C LEU A 249 -7.15 5.67 8.26
N TYR A 250 -7.03 6.46 7.18
CA TYR A 250 -7.96 6.43 6.06
C TYR A 250 -7.96 5.07 5.36
N GLY A 251 -6.78 4.48 5.17
CA GLY A 251 -6.65 3.13 4.64
C GLY A 251 -7.43 2.11 5.46
N GLY A 252 -7.28 2.13 6.78
CA GLY A 252 -7.98 1.23 7.69
C GLY A 252 -9.50 1.42 7.69
N LEU A 253 -9.98 2.64 7.81
CA LEU A 253 -11.42 2.93 7.84
C LEU A 253 -12.10 2.64 6.49
N ARG A 254 -11.45 2.94 5.37
CA ARG A 254 -11.94 2.65 4.01
C ARG A 254 -11.94 1.15 3.71
N LEU A 255 -10.91 0.41 4.18
CA LEU A 255 -10.90 -1.05 4.14
C LEU A 255 -12.07 -1.64 4.95
N ALA A 256 -12.31 -1.14 6.15
CA ALA A 256 -13.45 -1.58 6.97
C ALA A 256 -14.78 -1.39 6.26
N LYS A 257 -15.00 -0.22 5.64
CA LYS A 257 -16.21 0.04 4.84
C LYS A 257 -16.36 -1.00 3.74
N LEU A 258 -15.32 -1.19 2.93
CA LEU A 258 -15.38 -2.11 1.80
C LEU A 258 -15.61 -3.55 2.25
N LEU A 259 -14.92 -4.03 3.28
CA LEU A 259 -15.15 -5.36 3.86
C LEU A 259 -16.57 -5.52 4.42
N ASN A 260 -17.10 -4.50 5.10
CA ASN A 260 -18.48 -4.52 5.57
C ASN A 260 -19.47 -4.68 4.41
N GLU A 261 -19.25 -3.98 3.30
CA GLU A 261 -20.10 -4.06 2.11
C GLU A 261 -20.00 -5.43 1.42
N VAL A 262 -18.79 -5.90 1.12
CA VAL A 262 -18.61 -7.13 0.33
C VAL A 262 -18.93 -8.42 1.09
N LEU A 263 -18.77 -8.42 2.42
CA LEU A 263 -19.05 -9.58 3.26
C LEU A 263 -20.53 -9.69 3.66
N THR A 264 -21.31 -8.62 3.50
CA THR A 264 -22.69 -8.60 3.97
C THR A 264 -23.74 -8.45 2.87
N SER A 265 -23.28 -8.39 1.63
CA SER A 265 -24.12 -8.40 0.42
C SER A 265 -24.82 -9.75 0.19
#